data_82fc5a7580dea9b6a6a9e8a3af4bef33
#
_entry.id   82fc5a7580dea9b6a6a9e8a3af4bef33
#
_cell.length_a   1.000
_cell.length_b   1.000
_cell.length_c   1.000
_cell.angle_alpha   90.00
_cell.angle_beta   90.00
_cell.angle_gamma   90.00
#
_symmetry.space_group_name_H-M   'P 1'
#
loop_
_entity.id
_entity.type
_entity.pdbx_description
1 polymer ?
#
loop_
_entity_poly.entity_id
_entity_poly.type
_entity_poly.pdbx_seq_one_letter_code
_entity_poly.pdbx_strand_id
1 'polypeptide(L)'
;MAKITYTDIDAYHASFPEEVQERMQTIRGIVHKIAPDAEEVISYSIPAFKIGKHFLIYYSAYAKHISLSSPWSAALLAKFEVELTAYKVSKSAIQLPLDKDLPVKFIEQIVKFRKQEVVAAT
;
A
#
# COMPACT_ATOMS: atom_id res chain seq x y z
N MET A 1 8.16 26.41 -1.09
CA MET A 1 7.71 25.53 -2.17
C MET A 1 6.29 25.06 -1.91
N ALA A 2 5.43 25.18 -2.89
CA ALA A 2 4.05 24.77 -2.74
C ALA A 2 3.97 23.25 -2.61
N LYS A 3 3.24 22.78 -1.61
CA LYS A 3 3.03 21.35 -1.41
C LYS A 3 1.94 20.87 -2.38
N ILE A 4 2.23 19.82 -3.14
CA ILE A 4 1.24 19.26 -4.04
C ILE A 4 0.17 18.57 -3.22
N THR A 5 -1.09 18.92 -3.45
CA THR A 5 -2.22 18.33 -2.78
C THR A 5 -3.08 17.62 -3.83
N TYR A 6 -3.40 16.35 -3.58
CA TYR A 6 -4.25 15.56 -4.45
C TYR A 6 -5.66 15.50 -3.89
N THR A 7 -6.65 15.59 -4.76
CA THR A 7 -8.06 15.53 -4.33
C THR A 7 -8.52 14.11 -4.09
N ASP A 8 -7.94 13.16 -4.82
CA ASP A 8 -8.32 11.74 -4.70
C ASP A 8 -7.20 10.85 -5.25
N ILE A 9 -7.41 9.54 -5.18
CA ILE A 9 -6.42 8.56 -5.64
C ILE A 9 -6.24 8.64 -7.16
N ASP A 10 -7.29 8.88 -7.93
CA ASP A 10 -7.16 9.03 -9.38
C ASP A 10 -6.23 10.19 -9.74
N ALA A 11 -6.35 11.31 -9.05
CA ALA A 11 -5.48 12.47 -9.27
C ALA A 11 -4.03 12.13 -8.92
N TYR A 12 -3.81 11.37 -7.85
CA TYR A 12 -2.47 10.92 -7.49
C TYR A 12 -1.87 10.04 -8.59
N HIS A 13 -2.62 9.04 -9.05
CA HIS A 13 -2.16 8.14 -10.12
C HIS A 13 -1.79 8.91 -11.38
N ALA A 14 -2.61 9.89 -11.76
CA ALA A 14 -2.41 10.65 -12.99
C ALA A 14 -1.09 11.43 -13.03
N SER A 15 -0.46 11.67 -11.89
CA SER A 15 0.80 12.41 -11.80
C SER A 15 2.04 11.55 -12.08
N PHE A 16 1.87 10.26 -12.37
CA PHE A 16 2.99 9.32 -12.58
C PHE A 16 2.95 8.71 -13.98
N PRO A 17 4.07 8.11 -14.45
CA PRO A 17 4.09 7.40 -15.72
C PRO A 17 3.07 6.26 -15.77
N GLU A 18 2.61 5.94 -16.96
CA GLU A 18 1.58 4.93 -17.18
C GLU A 18 1.92 3.57 -16.54
N GLU A 19 3.16 3.12 -16.67
CA GLU A 19 3.60 1.86 -16.06
C GLU A 19 3.43 1.86 -14.53
N VAL A 20 3.75 2.98 -13.90
CA VAL A 20 3.59 3.14 -12.46
C VAL A 20 2.11 3.18 -12.10
N GLN A 21 1.31 3.86 -12.91
CA GLN A 21 -0.14 3.91 -12.70
C GLN A 21 -0.77 2.51 -12.74
N GLU A 22 -0.34 1.66 -13.68
CA GLU A 22 -0.84 0.30 -13.79
C GLU A 22 -0.55 -0.52 -12.53
N ARG A 23 0.67 -0.39 -12.00
CA ARG A 23 1.06 -1.07 -10.76
C ARG A 23 0.24 -0.59 -9.57
N MET A 24 0.06 0.72 -9.44
CA MET A 24 -0.75 1.29 -8.38
C MET A 24 -2.21 0.86 -8.50
N GLN A 25 -2.73 0.82 -9.72
CA GLN A 25 -4.10 0.37 -9.95
C GLN A 25 -4.28 -1.10 -9.58
N THR A 26 -3.26 -1.92 -9.81
CA THR A 26 -3.27 -3.33 -9.38
C THR A 26 -3.34 -3.44 -7.87
N ILE A 27 -2.56 -2.66 -7.15
CA ILE A 27 -2.59 -2.64 -5.67
C ILE A 27 -3.97 -2.18 -5.18
N ARG A 28 -4.49 -1.13 -5.79
CA ARG A 28 -5.84 -0.61 -5.48
C ARG A 28 -6.90 -1.68 -5.66
N GLY A 29 -6.82 -2.44 -6.75
CA GLY A 29 -7.74 -3.54 -7.04
C GLY A 29 -7.64 -4.67 -6.01
N ILE A 30 -6.43 -5.00 -5.58
CA ILE A 30 -6.21 -6.01 -4.55
C ILE A 30 -6.89 -5.60 -3.24
N VAL A 31 -6.72 -4.34 -2.85
CA VAL A 31 -7.33 -3.83 -1.62
C VAL A 31 -8.84 -3.98 -1.68
N HIS A 32 -9.48 -3.56 -2.77
CA HIS A 32 -10.93 -3.63 -2.88
C HIS A 32 -11.47 -5.04 -3.03
N LYS A 33 -10.69 -5.94 -3.60
CA LYS A 33 -11.06 -7.37 -3.68
C LYS A 33 -11.11 -7.98 -2.28
N ILE A 34 -10.14 -7.64 -1.45
CA ILE A 34 -10.00 -8.23 -0.10
C ILE A 34 -10.85 -7.48 0.91
N ALA A 35 -10.94 -6.16 0.78
CA ALA A 35 -11.66 -5.28 1.69
C ALA A 35 -12.58 -4.35 0.89
N PRO A 36 -13.73 -4.86 0.40
CA PRO A 36 -14.64 -4.03 -0.42
C PRO A 36 -15.16 -2.80 0.33
N ASP A 37 -15.18 -2.84 1.66
CA ASP A 37 -15.66 -1.74 2.50
C ASP A 37 -14.60 -0.65 2.72
N ALA A 38 -13.36 -0.89 2.27
CA ALA A 38 -12.29 0.07 2.51
C ALA A 38 -12.57 1.39 1.80
N GLU A 39 -12.44 2.47 2.54
CA GLU A 39 -12.62 3.82 2.03
C GLU A 39 -11.29 4.33 1.49
N GLU A 40 -11.32 4.88 0.27
CA GLU A 40 -10.14 5.50 -0.35
C GLU A 40 -10.02 6.93 0.13
N VAL A 41 -8.83 7.29 0.60
CA VAL A 41 -8.56 8.66 1.03
C VAL A 41 -7.13 9.05 0.61
N ILE A 42 -6.87 10.35 0.64
CA ILE A 42 -5.51 10.88 0.55
C ILE A 42 -5.10 11.26 1.96
N SER A 43 -4.03 10.64 2.45
CA SER A 43 -3.51 10.91 3.79
C SER A 43 -1.99 11.06 3.67
N TYR A 44 -1.42 12.07 4.31
CA TYR A 44 0.01 12.42 4.15
C TYR A 44 0.38 12.62 2.66
N SER A 45 -0.57 13.14 1.88
CA SER A 45 -0.42 13.40 0.43
C SER A 45 -0.23 12.14 -0.41
N ILE A 46 -0.61 10.97 0.08
CA ILE A 46 -0.53 9.70 -0.66
C ILE A 46 -1.81 8.89 -0.51
N PRO A 47 -2.05 7.95 -1.45
CA PRO A 47 -3.20 7.06 -1.36
C PRO A 47 -3.19 6.23 -0.09
N ALA A 48 -4.34 6.13 0.55
CA ALA A 48 -4.55 5.34 1.74
C ALA A 48 -5.92 4.70 1.71
N PHE A 49 -6.06 3.58 2.42
CA PHE A 49 -7.32 2.84 2.53
C PHE A 49 -7.59 2.61 4.00
N LYS A 50 -8.83 2.86 4.41
CA LYS A 50 -9.20 2.68 5.82
C LYS A 50 -10.54 2.00 5.95
N ILE A 51 -10.72 1.31 7.06
CA ILE A 51 -11.99 0.72 7.48
C ILE A 51 -12.37 1.40 8.79
N GLY A 52 -13.44 2.21 8.75
CA GLY A 52 -13.82 3.02 9.92
C GLY A 52 -12.71 4.00 10.29
N LYS A 53 -12.19 3.88 11.50
CA LYS A 53 -11.13 4.75 12.01
C LYS A 53 -9.72 4.20 11.77
N HIS A 54 -9.60 2.97 11.27
CA HIS A 54 -8.33 2.28 11.17
C HIS A 54 -7.82 2.25 9.75
N PHE A 55 -6.58 2.69 9.57
CA PHE A 55 -5.92 2.62 8.26
C PHE A 55 -5.45 1.20 7.98
N LEU A 56 -5.81 0.71 6.80
CA LEU A 56 -5.43 -0.61 6.34
C LEU A 56 -4.02 -0.58 5.77
N ILE A 57 -3.80 0.28 4.77
CA ILE A 57 -2.55 0.33 4.04
C ILE A 57 -2.44 1.66 3.27
N TYR A 58 -1.21 2.07 3.01
CA TYR A 58 -0.85 3.21 2.16
C TYR A 58 0.05 2.72 1.04
N TYR A 59 0.07 3.43 -0.08
CA TYR A 59 1.16 3.27 -1.03
C TYR A 59 1.61 4.61 -1.57
N SER A 60 2.87 4.67 -2.01
CA SER A 60 3.43 5.88 -2.62
C SER A 60 4.43 5.47 -3.70
N ALA A 61 4.51 6.27 -4.76
CA ALA A 61 5.37 5.96 -5.89
C ALA A 61 6.59 6.86 -5.91
N TYR A 62 7.72 6.29 -6.29
CA TYR A 62 9.02 6.96 -6.43
C TYR A 62 9.65 6.58 -7.75
N ALA A 63 10.79 7.18 -8.08
CA ALA A 63 11.43 6.99 -9.38
C ALA A 63 11.74 5.51 -9.70
N LYS A 64 12.09 4.72 -8.70
CA LYS A 64 12.54 3.33 -8.90
C LYS A 64 11.75 2.29 -8.14
N HIS A 65 10.77 2.69 -7.33
CA HIS A 65 9.98 1.74 -6.54
C HIS A 65 8.64 2.32 -6.15
N ILE A 66 7.75 1.44 -5.70
CA ILE A 66 6.53 1.82 -5.00
C ILE A 66 6.71 1.34 -3.56
N SER A 67 6.42 2.21 -2.59
CA SER A 67 6.42 1.82 -1.19
C SER A 67 5.02 1.40 -0.78
N LEU A 68 4.92 0.22 -0.18
CA LEU A 68 3.71 -0.25 0.48
C LEU A 68 3.91 0.02 1.96
N SER A 69 3.05 0.82 2.57
CA SER A 69 3.32 1.36 3.90
C SER A 69 2.17 1.13 4.87
N SER A 70 2.52 0.99 6.13
CA SER A 70 1.63 0.95 7.29
C SER A 70 2.54 0.92 8.52
N PRO A 71 2.06 1.28 9.71
CA PRO A 71 2.83 1.00 10.92
C PRO A 71 2.79 -0.51 11.19
N TRP A 72 3.69 -1.25 10.54
CA TRP A 72 3.68 -2.72 10.56
C TRP A 72 3.77 -3.25 11.98
N SER A 73 2.87 -4.17 12.33
CA SER A 73 2.92 -4.85 13.60
C SER A 73 4.10 -5.84 13.67
N ALA A 74 4.55 -6.13 14.87
CA ALA A 74 5.56 -7.17 15.05
C ALA A 74 5.07 -8.53 14.53
N ALA A 75 3.78 -8.80 14.69
CA ALA A 75 3.17 -10.05 14.20
C ALA A 75 3.24 -10.16 12.68
N LEU A 76 2.97 -9.05 11.96
CA LEU A 76 3.05 -9.03 10.50
C LEU A 76 4.50 -9.24 10.03
N LEU A 77 5.43 -8.52 10.65
CA LEU A 77 6.84 -8.64 10.28
C LEU A 77 7.37 -10.04 10.55
N ALA A 78 6.95 -10.68 11.63
CA ALA A 78 7.34 -12.05 11.94
C ALA A 78 6.74 -13.05 10.96
N LYS A 79 5.47 -12.87 10.59
CA LYS A 79 4.80 -13.78 9.65
C LYS A 79 5.47 -13.80 8.28
N PHE A 80 5.90 -12.64 7.80
CA PHE A 80 6.47 -12.49 6.46
C PHE A 80 8.00 -12.34 6.49
N GLU A 81 8.65 -12.75 7.57
CA GLU A 81 10.09 -12.60 7.77
C GLU A 81 10.91 -13.11 6.58
N VAL A 82 10.56 -14.27 6.06
CA VAL A 82 11.29 -14.87 4.93
C VAL A 82 11.07 -14.08 3.66
N GLU A 83 9.82 -13.77 3.32
CA GLU A 83 9.48 -13.03 2.12
C GLU A 83 10.08 -11.63 2.12
N LEU A 84 10.12 -11.00 3.28
CA LEU A 84 10.66 -9.64 3.41
C LEU A 84 12.16 -9.54 3.15
N THR A 85 12.90 -10.65 3.22
CA THR A 85 14.34 -10.62 2.91
C THR A 85 14.63 -10.19 1.48
N ALA A 86 13.66 -10.33 0.57
CA ALA A 86 13.81 -9.94 -0.84
C ALA A 86 13.63 -8.44 -1.08
N TYR A 87 13.24 -7.67 -0.07
CA TYR A 87 12.87 -6.26 -0.21
C TYR A 87 13.60 -5.39 0.78
N LYS A 88 13.69 -4.09 0.46
CA LYS A 88 14.15 -3.10 1.43
C LYS A 88 12.96 -2.78 2.34
N VAL A 89 13.13 -2.97 3.63
CA VAL A 89 12.06 -2.81 4.61
C VAL A 89 12.52 -1.86 5.71
N SER A 90 11.63 -0.93 6.05
CA SER A 90 11.79 -0.07 7.22
C SER A 90 10.66 -0.37 8.19
N LYS A 91 10.59 0.38 9.30
CA LYS A 91 9.52 0.22 10.29
C LYS A 91 8.12 0.33 9.69
N SER A 92 7.97 1.09 8.63
CA SER A 92 6.66 1.41 8.09
C SER A 92 6.55 1.29 6.58
N ALA A 93 7.57 0.80 5.88
CA ALA A 93 7.53 0.71 4.44
C ALA A 93 8.24 -0.52 3.89
N ILE A 94 7.65 -1.11 2.86
CA ILE A 94 8.24 -2.18 2.07
C ILE A 94 8.42 -1.62 0.66
N GLN A 95 9.65 -1.59 0.15
CA GLN A 95 9.93 -1.06 -1.18
C GLN A 95 9.76 -2.15 -2.24
N LEU A 96 8.88 -1.90 -3.20
CA LEU A 96 8.61 -2.81 -4.32
C LEU A 96 9.30 -2.25 -5.57
N PRO A 97 10.44 -2.82 -5.99
CA PRO A 97 11.21 -2.23 -7.10
C PRO A 97 10.46 -2.30 -8.42
N LEU A 98 10.61 -1.25 -9.24
CA LEU A 98 9.95 -1.15 -10.54
C LEU A 98 10.62 -2.01 -11.62
N ASP A 99 11.87 -2.44 -11.39
CA ASP A 99 12.59 -3.29 -12.33
C ASP A 99 12.25 -4.77 -12.20
N LYS A 100 11.31 -5.12 -11.35
CA LYS A 100 10.82 -6.48 -11.15
C LYS A 100 9.32 -6.51 -11.24
N ASP A 101 8.77 -7.69 -11.48
CA ASP A 101 7.32 -7.87 -11.49
C ASP A 101 6.72 -7.51 -10.13
N LEU A 102 5.53 -6.95 -10.15
CA LEU A 102 4.80 -6.63 -8.93
C LEU A 102 4.43 -7.94 -8.22
N PRO A 103 4.81 -8.12 -6.94
CA PRO A 103 4.55 -9.39 -6.23
C PRO A 103 3.09 -9.46 -5.75
N VAL A 104 2.17 -9.70 -6.68
CA VAL A 104 0.72 -9.65 -6.45
C VAL A 104 0.29 -10.55 -5.30
N LYS A 105 0.76 -11.80 -5.27
CA LYS A 105 0.37 -12.75 -4.22
C LYS A 105 0.85 -12.30 -2.84
N PHE A 106 2.06 -11.77 -2.77
CA PHE A 106 2.61 -11.26 -1.52
C PHE A 106 1.81 -10.05 -1.02
N ILE A 107 1.49 -9.14 -1.93
CA ILE A 107 0.66 -7.97 -1.59
C ILE A 107 -0.72 -8.42 -1.09
N GLU A 108 -1.32 -9.40 -1.75
CA GLU A 108 -2.60 -9.96 -1.30
C GLU A 108 -2.51 -10.51 0.12
N GLN A 109 -1.44 -11.23 0.43
CA GLN A 109 -1.23 -11.79 1.77
C GLN A 109 -1.08 -10.70 2.82
N ILE A 110 -0.32 -9.64 2.50
CA ILE A 110 -0.14 -8.51 3.41
C ILE A 110 -1.47 -7.81 3.67
N VAL A 111 -2.24 -7.54 2.63
CA VAL A 111 -3.53 -6.85 2.75
C VAL A 111 -4.50 -7.70 3.58
N LYS A 112 -4.54 -9.01 3.34
CA LYS A 112 -5.37 -9.93 4.12
C LYS A 112 -5.00 -9.90 5.60
N PHE A 113 -3.71 -9.93 5.90
CA PHE A 113 -3.24 -9.89 7.28
C PHE A 113 -3.63 -8.58 7.95
N ARG A 114 -3.42 -7.46 7.25
CA ARG A 114 -3.81 -6.14 7.77
C ARG A 114 -5.32 -6.05 7.99
N LYS A 115 -6.12 -6.60 7.09
CA LYS A 115 -7.57 -6.62 7.26
C LYS A 115 -7.97 -7.34 8.54
N GLN A 116 -7.35 -8.50 8.80
CA GLN A 116 -7.62 -9.25 10.02
C GLN A 116 -7.27 -8.44 11.28
N GLU A 117 -6.13 -7.74 11.24
CA GLU A 117 -5.72 -6.89 12.36
C GLU A 117 -6.69 -5.74 12.60
N VAL A 118 -7.11 -5.08 11.52
CA VAL A 118 -8.04 -3.95 11.59
C VAL A 118 -9.41 -4.40 12.10
N VAL A 119 -9.92 -5.52 11.61
CA VAL A 119 -11.21 -6.06 12.05
C VAL A 119 -11.14 -6.46 13.52
N ALA A 120 -10.03 -7.06 13.96
CA ALA A 120 -9.87 -7.44 15.36
C ALA A 120 -9.77 -6.23 16.29
N ALA A 121 -9.34 -5.07 15.77
CA ALA A 121 -9.21 -3.84 16.55
C ALA A 121 -10.51 -3.04 16.69
N THR A 122 -11.55 -3.38 15.92
CA THR A 122 -12.84 -2.65 15.94
C THR A 122 -13.83 -3.18 16.96
#